data_9999a5356987ffe4f916843627e2c2ab
#
_entry.id   9999a5356987ffe4f916843627e2c2ab
#
_cell.length_a   1.000
_cell.length_b   1.000
_cell.length_c   1.000
_cell.angle_alpha   90.00
_cell.angle_beta   90.00
_cell.angle_gamma   90.00
#
_symmetry.space_group_name_H-M   'P 1'
#
loop_
_entity.id
_entity.type
_entity.pdbx_description
1 polymer ?
#
loop_
_entity_poly.entity_id
_entity_poly.type
_entity_poly.pdbx_seq_one_letter_code
_entity_poly.pdbx_strand_id
1 'polypeptide(L)'
;MKFVGGSLCLDFVNTVDAWAGSPGRAPLQPYGDTPIREKIVDYNALVRWGRLAFAISETDASHLIERGASHPHDASATLLRALRLRRTLYRILKAVLQRWEPECTDLDVLHRELAIARKHERLGFREGSFHWTWDDASEPLDRIIWPVTRSAADLLTSAELNRLRQCKGEECGWLFLDTSRNRSRHWCDMSDCGNRDKVRRFRLRT
;
A
#
# COMPACT_ATOMS: atom_id res chain seq x y z
N MET A 1 0.78 -11.14 -7.16
CA MET A 1 0.14 -9.92 -6.60
C MET A 1 -0.30 -9.02 -7.75
N LYS A 2 -1.33 -8.19 -7.58
CA LYS A 2 -1.77 -7.23 -8.60
C LYS A 2 -1.35 -5.82 -8.20
N PHE A 3 -0.92 -5.02 -9.15
CA PHE A 3 -0.51 -3.62 -8.99
C PHE A 3 -1.51 -2.75 -9.76
N VAL A 4 -2.61 -2.42 -9.13
CA VAL A 4 -3.75 -1.72 -9.74
C VAL A 4 -4.13 -0.43 -9.00
N GLY A 5 -3.39 -0.12 -7.94
CA GLY A 5 -3.62 1.05 -7.09
C GLY A 5 -3.31 2.37 -7.79
N GLY A 6 -2.35 2.38 -8.70
CA GLY A 6 -1.88 3.59 -9.39
C GLY A 6 -0.87 4.41 -8.59
N SER A 7 -0.47 3.94 -7.40
CA SER A 7 0.60 4.49 -6.58
C SER A 7 1.17 3.38 -5.70
N LEU A 8 2.46 3.41 -5.40
CA LEU A 8 3.15 2.37 -4.63
C LEU A 8 2.52 2.16 -3.25
N CYS A 9 2.15 3.22 -2.55
CA CYS A 9 1.50 3.12 -1.25
C CYS A 9 0.12 2.46 -1.33
N LEU A 10 -0.64 2.65 -2.41
CA LEU A 10 -1.92 1.99 -2.64
C LEU A 10 -1.73 0.51 -2.98
N ASP A 11 -0.73 0.18 -3.80
CA ASP A 11 -0.39 -1.21 -4.09
C ASP A 11 0.07 -1.95 -2.83
N PHE A 12 0.78 -1.26 -1.92
CA PHE A 12 1.10 -1.80 -0.60
C PHE A 12 -0.14 -2.03 0.26
N VAL A 13 -1.03 -1.06 0.33
CA VAL A 13 -2.32 -1.19 1.05
C VAL A 13 -3.13 -2.37 0.52
N ASN A 14 -3.06 -2.66 -0.76
CA ASN A 14 -3.78 -3.74 -1.43
C ASN A 14 -3.10 -5.12 -1.34
N THR A 15 -2.07 -5.29 -0.51
CA THR A 15 -1.39 -6.58 -0.30
C THR A 15 -2.18 -7.57 0.58
N VAL A 16 -3.49 -7.49 0.55
CA VAL A 16 -4.46 -8.40 1.18
C VAL A 16 -5.46 -8.86 0.12
N ASP A 17 -6.23 -9.91 0.38
CA ASP A 17 -7.31 -10.27 -0.56
C ASP A 17 -8.44 -9.26 -0.50
N ALA A 18 -8.80 -8.83 0.71
CA ALA A 18 -9.83 -7.84 0.95
C ALA A 18 -9.62 -7.12 2.27
N TRP A 19 -10.38 -6.03 2.47
CA TRP A 19 -10.51 -5.35 3.75
C TRP A 19 -11.90 -5.58 4.33
N ALA A 20 -12.00 -5.89 5.62
CA ALA A 20 -13.29 -5.93 6.32
C ALA A 20 -13.97 -4.55 6.26
N GLY A 21 -15.30 -4.50 6.17
CA GLY A 21 -16.02 -3.24 5.96
C GLY A 21 -16.05 -2.77 4.51
N SER A 22 -15.68 -3.63 3.55
CA SER A 22 -15.97 -3.42 2.14
C SER A 22 -17.47 -3.33 1.90
N PRO A 23 -17.92 -2.67 0.79
CA PRO A 23 -19.33 -2.65 0.42
C PRO A 23 -19.91 -4.08 0.41
N GLY A 24 -21.02 -4.31 1.11
CA GLY A 24 -21.68 -5.62 1.21
C GLY A 24 -21.33 -6.44 2.46
N ARG A 25 -20.38 -6.02 3.30
CA ARG A 25 -20.13 -6.61 4.63
C ARG A 25 -20.49 -5.63 5.74
N ALA A 26 -21.19 -6.10 6.76
CA ALA A 26 -21.44 -5.30 7.97
C ALA A 26 -20.09 -4.93 8.62
N PRO A 27 -19.85 -3.67 8.96
CA PRO A 27 -18.62 -3.28 9.63
C PRO A 27 -18.62 -3.85 11.05
N LEU A 28 -17.58 -4.63 11.37
CA LEU A 28 -17.32 -5.07 12.75
C LEU A 28 -16.77 -3.94 13.63
N GLN A 29 -16.27 -2.87 12.97
CA GLN A 29 -15.77 -1.63 13.57
C GLN A 29 -16.04 -0.45 12.64
N PRO A 30 -16.04 0.82 13.13
CA PRO A 30 -16.36 2.00 12.33
C PRO A 30 -15.59 2.15 11.01
N TYR A 31 -14.39 1.56 10.93
CA TYR A 31 -13.49 1.75 9.78
C TYR A 31 -13.22 0.48 8.98
N GLY A 32 -13.63 -0.70 9.45
CA GLY A 32 -13.44 -1.96 8.73
C GLY A 32 -12.00 -2.19 8.22
N ASP A 33 -10.99 -1.96 9.07
CA ASP A 33 -9.56 -1.95 8.75
C ASP A 33 -8.87 -3.31 8.96
N THR A 34 -9.63 -4.37 9.11
CA THR A 34 -9.09 -5.71 9.32
C THR A 34 -8.77 -6.36 7.97
N PRO A 35 -7.51 -6.75 7.74
CA PRO A 35 -7.12 -7.45 6.52
C PRO A 35 -7.74 -8.85 6.48
N ILE A 36 -8.26 -9.22 5.32
CA ILE A 36 -8.76 -10.56 5.04
C ILE A 36 -7.75 -11.24 4.14
N ARG A 37 -7.22 -12.38 4.56
CA ARG A 37 -6.14 -13.12 3.93
C ARG A 37 -4.92 -12.24 3.64
N GLU A 38 -3.97 -12.36 4.53
CA GLU A 38 -2.66 -11.71 4.45
C GLU A 38 -1.83 -12.30 3.30
N LYS A 39 -1.26 -11.44 2.45
CA LYS A 39 -0.34 -11.86 1.38
C LYS A 39 1.12 -11.66 1.75
N ILE A 40 1.39 -10.78 2.71
CA ILE A 40 2.73 -10.54 3.26
C ILE A 40 2.81 -11.28 4.60
N VAL A 41 3.05 -12.59 4.52
CA VAL A 41 3.02 -13.50 5.67
C VAL A 41 4.34 -13.52 6.45
N ASP A 42 5.44 -13.10 5.83
CA ASP A 42 6.77 -13.04 6.42
C ASP A 42 7.61 -11.90 5.82
N TYR A 43 8.80 -11.67 6.38
CA TYR A 43 9.70 -10.62 5.90
C TYR A 43 10.14 -10.87 4.44
N ASN A 44 10.38 -12.12 4.06
CA ASN A 44 10.77 -12.45 2.68
C ASN A 44 9.64 -12.16 1.69
N ALA A 45 8.38 -12.36 2.10
CA ALA A 45 7.23 -11.99 1.28
C ALA A 45 7.13 -10.45 1.12
N LEU A 46 7.45 -9.68 2.16
CA LEU A 46 7.54 -8.22 2.10
C LEU A 46 8.61 -7.77 1.10
N VAL A 47 9.82 -8.32 1.20
CA VAL A 47 10.93 -8.00 0.30
C VAL A 47 10.61 -8.39 -1.14
N ARG A 48 10.06 -9.60 -1.37
CA ARG A 48 9.62 -10.03 -2.72
C ARG A 48 8.54 -9.13 -3.29
N TRP A 49 7.60 -8.68 -2.46
CA TRP A 49 6.61 -7.70 -2.90
C TRP A 49 7.29 -6.39 -3.33
N GLY A 50 8.21 -5.88 -2.53
CA GLY A 50 8.91 -4.62 -2.82
C GLY A 50 9.69 -4.67 -4.13
N ARG A 51 10.34 -5.79 -4.45
CA ARG A 51 10.99 -6.04 -5.74
C ARG A 51 9.99 -6.03 -6.88
N LEU A 52 8.88 -6.76 -6.76
CA LEU A 52 7.83 -6.82 -7.79
C LEU A 52 7.14 -5.47 -8.01
N ALA A 53 7.07 -4.64 -6.98
CA ALA A 53 6.53 -3.28 -7.03
C ALA A 53 7.55 -2.24 -7.52
N PHE A 54 8.77 -2.65 -7.87
CA PHE A 54 9.89 -1.76 -8.23
C PHE A 54 10.24 -0.74 -7.13
N ALA A 55 9.93 -1.05 -5.88
CA ALA A 55 10.27 -0.24 -4.71
C ALA A 55 11.75 -0.39 -4.32
N ILE A 56 12.33 -1.55 -4.61
CA ILE A 56 13.75 -1.89 -4.42
C ILE A 56 14.26 -2.66 -5.63
N SER A 57 15.59 -2.65 -5.83
CA SER A 57 16.23 -3.40 -6.90
C SER A 57 16.29 -4.90 -6.61
N GLU A 58 16.65 -5.71 -7.60
CA GLU A 58 16.90 -7.15 -7.43
C GLU A 58 18.06 -7.41 -6.47
N THR A 59 19.12 -6.62 -6.59
CA THR A 59 20.31 -6.71 -5.73
C THR A 59 19.94 -6.41 -4.28
N ASP A 60 19.21 -5.30 -4.04
CA ASP A 60 18.74 -4.95 -2.70
C ASP A 60 17.85 -6.05 -2.09
N ALA A 61 16.98 -6.63 -2.90
CA ALA A 61 16.09 -7.69 -2.45
C ALA A 61 16.86 -8.92 -1.98
N SER A 62 17.90 -9.32 -2.73
CA SER A 62 18.78 -10.45 -2.38
C SER A 62 19.51 -10.19 -1.05
N HIS A 63 20.14 -9.03 -0.90
CA HIS A 63 20.84 -8.63 0.31
C HIS A 63 19.90 -8.56 1.53
N LEU A 64 18.71 -7.99 1.37
CA LEU A 64 17.72 -7.90 2.44
C LEU A 64 17.22 -9.27 2.90
N ILE A 65 17.06 -10.23 1.99
CA ILE A 65 16.67 -11.62 2.33
C ILE A 65 17.79 -12.31 3.13
N GLU A 66 19.05 -12.22 2.67
CA GLU A 66 20.20 -12.80 3.37
C GLU A 66 20.39 -12.19 4.76
N ARG A 67 20.31 -10.87 4.84
CA ARG A 67 20.41 -10.15 6.10
C ARG A 67 19.25 -10.46 7.04
N GLY A 68 18.03 -10.57 6.52
CA GLY A 68 16.85 -10.94 7.29
C GLY A 68 16.97 -12.36 7.88
N ALA A 69 17.57 -13.29 7.14
CA ALA A 69 17.85 -14.64 7.62
C ALA A 69 18.90 -14.64 8.75
N SER A 70 19.90 -13.75 8.68
CA SER A 70 20.94 -13.58 9.72
C SER A 70 20.42 -12.82 10.96
N HIS A 71 19.36 -12.00 10.83
CA HIS A 71 18.79 -11.18 11.88
C HIS A 71 17.27 -11.39 11.98
N PRO A 72 16.79 -12.59 12.33
CA PRO A 72 15.37 -12.93 12.25
C PRO A 72 14.47 -12.11 13.17
N HIS A 73 14.98 -11.67 14.33
CA HIS A 73 14.25 -10.82 15.25
C HIS A 73 13.98 -9.44 14.63
N ASP A 74 14.97 -8.81 14.02
CA ASP A 74 14.85 -7.49 13.40
C ASP A 74 14.00 -7.55 12.13
N ALA A 75 14.10 -8.64 11.38
CA ALA A 75 13.24 -8.91 10.23
C ALA A 75 11.76 -9.02 10.64
N SER A 76 11.48 -9.72 11.73
CA SER A 76 10.13 -9.82 12.30
C SER A 76 9.62 -8.46 12.80
N ALA A 77 10.45 -7.69 13.48
CA ALA A 77 10.10 -6.35 13.95
C ALA A 77 9.81 -5.40 12.77
N THR A 78 10.61 -5.49 11.71
CA THR A 78 10.38 -4.72 10.46
C THR A 78 9.07 -5.11 9.79
N LEU A 79 8.78 -6.40 9.69
CA LEU A 79 7.50 -6.88 9.16
C LEU A 79 6.30 -6.30 9.94
N LEU A 80 6.35 -6.37 11.27
CA LEU A 80 5.27 -5.83 12.11
C LEU A 80 5.08 -4.32 11.91
N ARG A 81 6.18 -3.55 11.79
CA ARG A 81 6.12 -2.12 11.44
C ARG A 81 5.47 -1.89 10.09
N ALA A 82 5.87 -2.65 9.07
CA ALA A 82 5.30 -2.55 7.72
C ALA A 82 3.80 -2.85 7.72
N LEU A 83 3.35 -3.91 8.37
CA LEU A 83 1.94 -4.26 8.48
C LEU A 83 1.13 -3.22 9.27
N ARG A 84 1.73 -2.64 10.32
CA ARG A 84 1.12 -1.52 11.06
C ARG A 84 0.97 -0.30 10.16
N LEU A 85 2.02 0.11 9.44
CA LEU A 85 1.96 1.22 8.49
C LEU A 85 0.88 1.00 7.42
N ARG A 86 0.78 -0.22 6.88
CA ARG A 86 -0.25 -0.56 5.88
C ARG A 86 -1.66 -0.32 6.39
N ARG A 87 -1.97 -0.79 7.61
CA ARG A 87 -3.28 -0.56 8.24
C ARG A 87 -3.53 0.92 8.51
N THR A 88 -2.53 1.62 9.01
CA THR A 88 -2.57 3.07 9.21
C THR A 88 -2.88 3.81 7.91
N LEU A 89 -2.16 3.52 6.83
CA LEU A 89 -2.41 4.12 5.51
C LEU A 89 -3.83 3.83 5.01
N TYR A 90 -4.31 2.61 5.19
CA TYR A 90 -5.69 2.28 4.83
C TYR A 90 -6.71 3.14 5.59
N ARG A 91 -6.57 3.32 6.91
CA ARG A 91 -7.47 4.16 7.73
C ARG A 91 -7.40 5.63 7.32
N ILE A 92 -6.21 6.21 7.14
CA ILE A 92 -6.05 7.58 6.67
C ILE A 92 -6.77 7.79 5.33
N LEU A 93 -6.52 6.91 4.35
CA LEU A 93 -7.11 7.00 3.02
C LEU A 93 -8.63 6.78 3.04
N LYS A 94 -9.13 5.94 3.94
CA LYS A 94 -10.57 5.76 4.16
C LYS A 94 -11.21 7.03 4.75
N ALA A 95 -10.58 7.66 5.71
CA ALA A 95 -11.05 8.93 6.27
C ALA A 95 -11.15 10.00 5.18
N VAL A 96 -10.11 10.13 4.32
CA VAL A 96 -10.15 11.03 3.15
C VAL A 96 -11.31 10.74 2.21
N LEU A 97 -11.56 9.46 1.88
CA LEU A 97 -12.70 9.06 1.03
C LEU A 97 -14.04 9.44 1.64
N GLN A 98 -14.16 9.39 2.95
CA GLN A 98 -15.38 9.72 3.70
C GLN A 98 -15.47 11.22 4.04
N ARG A 99 -14.46 12.02 3.67
CA ARG A 99 -14.32 13.44 4.03
C ARG A 99 -14.28 13.67 5.54
N TRP A 100 -13.69 12.74 6.27
CA TRP A 100 -13.43 12.85 7.70
C TRP A 100 -11.98 13.24 7.94
N GLU A 101 -11.70 13.77 9.11
CA GLU A 101 -10.33 13.99 9.55
C GLU A 101 -9.71 12.64 9.93
N PRO A 102 -8.49 12.34 9.47
CA PRO A 102 -7.73 11.18 9.94
C PRO A 102 -7.45 11.28 11.44
N GLU A 103 -7.43 10.15 12.12
CA GLU A 103 -7.06 10.09 13.53
C GLU A 103 -5.62 10.56 13.76
N CYS A 104 -5.40 11.39 14.78
CA CYS A 104 -4.07 11.89 15.13
C CYS A 104 -3.06 10.75 15.37
N THR A 105 -3.50 9.66 15.99
CA THR A 105 -2.65 8.48 16.24
C THR A 105 -2.17 7.81 14.95
N ASP A 106 -2.97 7.85 13.87
CA ASP A 106 -2.58 7.35 12.56
C ASP A 106 -1.59 8.29 11.87
N LEU A 107 -1.81 9.59 11.97
CA LEU A 107 -0.87 10.60 11.48
C LEU A 107 0.47 10.50 12.20
N ASP A 108 0.49 10.24 13.52
CA ASP A 108 1.71 10.04 14.29
C ASP A 108 2.51 8.81 13.84
N VAL A 109 1.83 7.72 13.47
CA VAL A 109 2.51 6.54 12.90
C VAL A 109 3.15 6.89 11.58
N LEU A 110 2.41 7.53 10.67
CA LEU A 110 2.94 7.94 9.37
C LEU A 110 4.09 8.94 9.52
N HIS A 111 3.98 9.90 10.43
CA HIS A 111 5.01 10.89 10.70
C HIS A 111 6.32 10.25 11.16
N ARG A 112 6.25 9.27 12.08
CA ARG A 112 7.44 8.54 12.54
C ARG A 112 8.14 7.79 11.41
N GLU A 113 7.40 7.07 10.59
CA GLU A 113 7.97 6.34 9.44
C GLU A 113 8.55 7.31 8.40
N LEU A 114 7.90 8.45 8.14
CA LEU A 114 8.43 9.51 7.29
C LEU A 114 9.73 10.10 7.83
N ALA A 115 9.81 10.35 9.14
CA ALA A 115 11.02 10.88 9.76
C ALA A 115 12.20 9.91 9.64
N ILE A 116 11.95 8.61 9.71
CA ILE A 116 12.97 7.57 9.46
C ILE A 116 13.40 7.61 7.99
N ALA A 117 12.46 7.50 7.06
CA ALA A 117 12.74 7.47 5.62
C ALA A 117 13.55 8.70 5.16
N ARG A 118 13.18 9.90 5.62
CA ARG A 118 13.86 11.15 5.26
C ARG A 118 15.32 11.23 5.69
N LYS A 119 15.72 10.53 6.75
CA LYS A 119 17.14 10.48 7.16
C LYS A 119 18.02 9.81 6.09
N HIS A 120 17.43 8.89 5.33
CA HIS A 120 18.10 8.12 4.30
C HIS A 120 17.86 8.66 2.89
N GLU A 121 17.00 9.66 2.73
CA GLU A 121 16.69 10.23 1.43
C GLU A 121 17.84 11.10 0.93
N ARG A 122 18.24 10.94 -0.31
CA ARG A 122 19.32 11.69 -0.97
C ARG A 122 18.88 12.12 -2.36
N LEU A 123 19.40 13.23 -2.81
CA LEU A 123 19.24 13.69 -4.18
C LEU A 123 20.42 13.19 -5.01
N GLY A 124 20.17 12.26 -5.90
CA GLY A 124 21.15 11.74 -6.85
C GLY A 124 21.06 12.46 -8.21
N PHE A 125 22.16 12.40 -8.97
CA PHE A 125 22.20 12.88 -10.35
C PHE A 125 22.74 11.78 -11.26
N ARG A 126 21.96 11.36 -12.24
CA ARG A 126 22.34 10.31 -13.19
C ARG A 126 21.72 10.62 -14.55
N GLU A 127 22.51 10.36 -15.60
CA GLU A 127 22.06 10.50 -16.99
C GLU A 127 21.43 11.87 -17.31
N GLY A 128 22.00 12.94 -16.75
CA GLY A 128 21.55 14.32 -17.00
C GLY A 128 20.33 14.75 -16.18
N SER A 129 19.81 13.94 -15.27
CA SER A 129 18.65 14.25 -14.46
C SER A 129 18.85 14.00 -12.97
N PHE A 130 18.15 14.80 -12.15
CA PHE A 130 18.07 14.59 -10.70
C PHE A 130 16.99 13.54 -10.39
N HIS A 131 17.30 12.67 -9.42
CA HIS A 131 16.35 11.68 -8.92
C HIS A 131 16.55 11.47 -7.41
N TRP A 132 15.48 11.10 -6.75
CA TRP A 132 15.56 10.68 -5.36
C TRP A 132 16.17 9.28 -5.27
N THR A 133 17.09 9.11 -4.33
CA THR A 133 17.74 7.84 -4.01
C THR A 133 17.81 7.66 -2.50
N TRP A 134 18.30 6.55 -2.06
CA TRP A 134 18.39 6.20 -0.64
C TRP A 134 19.84 5.97 -0.24
N ASP A 135 20.24 6.57 0.90
CA ASP A 135 21.50 6.23 1.55
C ASP A 135 21.25 5.00 2.43
N ASP A 136 21.74 3.88 1.99
CA ASP A 136 21.54 2.57 2.59
C ASP A 136 22.87 1.87 2.89
N ALA A 137 23.95 2.62 3.08
CA ALA A 137 25.29 2.10 3.35
C ALA A 137 25.34 1.07 4.51
N SER A 138 24.39 1.13 5.45
CA SER A 138 24.20 0.18 6.54
C SER A 138 23.26 -0.98 6.21
N GLU A 139 22.65 -0.98 5.00
CA GLU A 139 21.68 -1.96 4.50
C GLU A 139 20.59 -2.30 5.55
N PRO A 140 19.86 -1.32 6.08
CA PRO A 140 18.90 -1.55 7.14
C PRO A 140 17.69 -2.34 6.60
N LEU A 141 17.20 -3.29 7.39
CA LEU A 141 16.09 -4.18 7.00
C LEU A 141 14.79 -3.42 6.70
N ASP A 142 14.61 -2.23 7.24
CA ASP A 142 13.43 -1.39 7.02
C ASP A 142 13.50 -0.54 5.75
N ARG A 143 14.58 -0.63 4.95
CA ARG A 143 14.72 0.05 3.66
C ARG A 143 13.51 -0.15 2.76
N ILE A 144 12.89 -1.31 2.80
CA ILE A 144 11.68 -1.62 2.02
C ILE A 144 10.48 -0.72 2.38
N ILE A 145 10.42 -0.17 3.59
CA ILE A 145 9.32 0.69 4.06
C ILE A 145 9.44 2.12 3.51
N TRP A 146 10.67 2.60 3.27
CA TRP A 146 10.91 4.02 2.93
C TRP A 146 10.25 4.47 1.63
N PRO A 147 10.35 3.75 0.49
CA PRO A 147 9.67 4.13 -0.74
C PRO A 147 8.14 4.16 -0.59
N VAL A 148 7.59 3.24 0.19
CA VAL A 148 6.15 3.18 0.47
C VAL A 148 5.71 4.43 1.24
N THR A 149 6.46 4.78 2.28
CA THR A 149 6.19 5.93 3.14
C THR A 149 6.30 7.24 2.36
N ARG A 150 7.33 7.36 1.50
CA ARG A 150 7.48 8.51 0.60
C ARG A 150 6.29 8.60 -0.37
N SER A 151 5.95 7.50 -1.03
CA SER A 151 4.79 7.44 -1.94
C SER A 151 3.48 7.85 -1.26
N ALA A 152 3.31 7.50 0.02
CA ALA A 152 2.15 7.91 0.80
C ALA A 152 2.12 9.42 1.03
N ALA A 153 3.24 10.02 1.40
CA ALA A 153 3.34 11.46 1.58
C ALA A 153 3.08 12.22 0.27
N ASP A 154 3.69 11.77 -0.82
CA ASP A 154 3.52 12.36 -2.14
C ASP A 154 2.05 12.31 -2.59
N LEU A 155 1.37 11.17 -2.40
CA LEU A 155 -0.04 11.03 -2.72
C LEU A 155 -0.91 11.96 -1.86
N LEU A 156 -0.72 11.95 -0.54
CA LEU A 156 -1.54 12.71 0.40
C LEU A 156 -1.44 14.23 0.20
N THR A 157 -0.31 14.71 -0.32
CA THR A 157 -0.07 16.14 -0.60
C THR A 157 -0.33 16.53 -2.06
N SER A 158 -0.68 15.59 -2.92
CA SER A 158 -0.90 15.83 -4.34
C SER A 158 -2.37 16.09 -4.70
N ALA A 159 -2.61 16.73 -5.83
CA ALA A 159 -3.94 16.87 -6.42
C ALA A 159 -4.55 15.52 -6.86
N GLU A 160 -3.73 14.47 -7.02
CA GLU A 160 -4.17 13.12 -7.40
C GLU A 160 -5.01 12.46 -6.31
N LEU A 161 -4.88 12.89 -5.05
CA LEU A 161 -5.69 12.40 -3.94
C LEU A 161 -7.20 12.52 -4.23
N ASN A 162 -7.63 13.51 -5.01
CA ASN A 162 -9.02 13.68 -5.44
C ASN A 162 -9.53 12.56 -6.37
N ARG A 163 -8.60 11.75 -6.92
CA ARG A 163 -8.90 10.59 -7.77
C ARG A 163 -8.98 9.29 -6.98
N LEU A 164 -8.72 9.33 -5.68
CA LEU A 164 -8.80 8.15 -4.82
C LEU A 164 -10.22 7.58 -4.85
N ARG A 165 -10.32 6.27 -5.03
CA ARG A 165 -11.57 5.51 -5.03
C ARG A 165 -11.39 4.21 -4.26
N GLN A 166 -12.50 3.71 -3.73
CA GLN A 166 -12.58 2.35 -3.21
C GLN A 166 -13.33 1.46 -4.19
N CYS A 167 -12.81 0.25 -4.39
CA CYS A 167 -13.45 -0.76 -5.22
C CYS A 167 -14.85 -1.09 -4.71
N LYS A 168 -15.85 -1.08 -5.61
CA LYS A 168 -17.23 -1.44 -5.32
C LYS A 168 -17.49 -2.95 -5.32
N GLY A 169 -16.46 -3.78 -5.52
CA GLY A 169 -16.55 -5.24 -5.38
C GLY A 169 -16.94 -5.59 -3.95
N GLU A 170 -17.95 -6.45 -3.80
CA GLU A 170 -18.62 -6.77 -2.54
C GLU A 170 -17.66 -7.29 -1.44
N GLU A 171 -16.60 -7.97 -1.85
CA GLU A 171 -15.59 -8.57 -0.96
C GLU A 171 -14.19 -8.08 -1.30
N CYS A 172 -13.99 -6.82 -1.70
CA CYS A 172 -12.70 -6.31 -2.11
C CYS A 172 -12.18 -5.22 -1.16
N GLY A 173 -12.76 -4.03 -1.20
CA GLY A 173 -12.34 -2.89 -0.37
C GLY A 173 -11.01 -2.26 -0.76
N TRP A 174 -10.36 -2.69 -1.84
CA TRP A 174 -9.10 -2.14 -2.33
C TRP A 174 -9.24 -0.69 -2.73
N LEU A 175 -8.16 0.06 -2.56
CA LEU A 175 -8.06 1.47 -2.91
C LEU A 175 -7.29 1.65 -4.22
N PHE A 176 -7.70 2.60 -5.05
CA PHE A 176 -7.02 2.88 -6.32
C PHE A 176 -7.24 4.32 -6.76
N LEU A 177 -6.38 4.83 -7.63
CA LEU A 177 -6.57 6.10 -8.31
C LEU A 177 -7.37 5.86 -9.60
N ASP A 178 -8.45 6.61 -9.75
CA ASP A 178 -9.22 6.59 -10.98
C ASP A 178 -8.58 7.52 -12.02
N THR A 179 -7.77 6.92 -12.89
CA THR A 179 -7.10 7.59 -14.01
C THR A 179 -7.94 7.61 -15.28
N SER A 180 -9.18 7.10 -15.24
CA SER A 180 -10.07 7.14 -16.39
C SER A 180 -10.45 8.57 -16.77
N ARG A 181 -10.68 8.80 -18.07
CA ARG A 181 -11.02 10.13 -18.61
C ARG A 181 -12.24 10.75 -17.91
N ASN A 182 -13.26 9.95 -17.66
CA ASN A 182 -14.55 10.42 -17.11
C ASN A 182 -14.64 10.18 -15.58
N ARG A 183 -13.56 9.76 -14.91
CA ARG A 183 -13.54 9.44 -13.46
C ARG A 183 -14.67 8.51 -13.02
N SER A 184 -14.97 7.49 -13.84
CA SER A 184 -16.10 6.59 -13.68
C SER A 184 -15.72 5.15 -13.35
N ARG A 185 -14.44 4.88 -13.03
CA ARG A 185 -13.96 3.56 -12.65
C ARG A 185 -14.54 3.14 -11.29
N HIS A 186 -15.27 2.03 -11.28
CA HIS A 186 -15.93 1.50 -10.08
C HIS A 186 -15.15 0.33 -9.42
N TRP A 187 -14.32 -0.36 -10.18
CA TRP A 187 -13.60 -1.55 -9.72
C TRP A 187 -12.09 -1.36 -9.83
N CYS A 188 -11.36 -1.92 -8.86
CA CYS A 188 -9.90 -1.90 -8.88
C CYS A 188 -9.33 -2.64 -10.10
N ASP A 189 -10.06 -3.64 -10.61
CA ASP A 189 -9.72 -4.38 -11.82
C ASP A 189 -11.01 -4.83 -12.50
N MET A 190 -11.16 -4.49 -13.77
CA MET A 190 -12.34 -4.82 -14.57
C MET A 190 -12.39 -6.31 -14.90
N SER A 191 -11.22 -6.94 -15.10
CA SER A 191 -11.11 -8.37 -15.42
C SER A 191 -11.38 -9.28 -14.23
N ASP A 192 -11.39 -8.76 -13.02
CA ASP A 192 -11.65 -9.49 -11.78
C ASP A 192 -12.93 -8.97 -11.11
N CYS A 193 -12.85 -7.89 -10.34
CA CYS A 193 -13.99 -7.36 -9.60
C CYS A 193 -15.15 -6.95 -10.51
N GLY A 194 -14.86 -6.36 -11.69
CA GLY A 194 -15.88 -6.01 -12.67
C GLY A 194 -16.60 -7.23 -13.24
N ASN A 195 -15.85 -8.30 -13.56
CA ASN A 195 -16.45 -9.54 -14.07
C ASN A 195 -17.26 -10.26 -12.98
N ARG A 196 -16.76 -10.33 -11.74
CA ARG A 196 -17.54 -10.90 -10.62
C ARG A 196 -18.88 -10.17 -10.43
N ASP A 197 -18.89 -8.86 -10.50
CA ASP A 197 -20.12 -8.07 -10.38
C ASP A 197 -21.09 -8.33 -11.54
N LYS A 198 -20.60 -8.44 -12.79
CA LYS A 198 -21.43 -8.82 -13.95
C LYS A 198 -22.11 -10.18 -13.77
N VAL A 199 -21.33 -11.21 -13.37
CA VAL A 199 -21.86 -12.56 -13.14
C VAL A 199 -22.90 -12.55 -12.02
N ARG A 200 -22.65 -11.81 -10.93
CA ARG A 200 -23.61 -11.66 -9.83
C ARG A 200 -24.93 -11.04 -10.31
N ARG A 201 -24.87 -9.92 -11.03
CA ARG A 201 -26.08 -9.26 -11.57
C ARG A 201 -26.84 -10.16 -12.53
N PHE A 202 -26.15 -10.96 -13.31
CA PHE A 202 -26.82 -11.94 -14.19
C PHE A 202 -27.61 -12.97 -13.38
N ARG A 203 -26.99 -13.54 -12.34
CA ARG A 203 -27.64 -14.56 -11.46
C ARG A 203 -28.83 -14.01 -10.67
N LEU A 204 -28.89 -12.71 -10.41
CA LEU A 204 -30.01 -12.08 -9.70
C LEU A 204 -31.19 -11.73 -10.61
N ARG A 205 -31.01 -11.85 -11.94
CA ARG A 205 -32.07 -11.57 -12.94
C ARG A 205 -32.75 -12.85 -13.49
N THR A 206 -32.11 -13.99 -13.24
CA THR A 206 -32.66 -15.34 -13.53
C THR A 206 -33.28 -15.94 -12.28
#